data_96bf2c3d6bc56fead9963f248f24a372
#
_entry.id   96bf2c3d6bc56fead9963f248f24a372
#
_cell.length_a   1.000
_cell.length_b   1.000
_cell.length_c   1.000
_cell.angle_alpha   90.00
_cell.angle_beta   90.00
_cell.angle_gamma   90.00
#
_symmetry.space_group_name_H-M   'P 1'
#
loop_
_entity.id
_entity.type
_entity.pdbx_description
1 polymer ?
#
loop_
_entity_poly.entity_id
_entity_poly.type
_entity_poly.pdbx_seq_one_letter_code
_entity_poly.pdbx_strand_id
1 'polypeptide(L)'
;LMKDYLDSKSLPLYDMLSYHLGIHGLDPGLTVPKRNLGILLQTAVKALGGNPSLTLPAAMSIEMLNAFCEIHDDVQSGNPTRNGQDSLWWVWGPAQAINAGDGMHSIARLSILNIDRNHFSDNTAHGAVSFLDQGALVTFEGRYRDLEMQERIDTTVEAYLDMAGQKTGSLYGSALSIAAKLSGHDEKVCEKIFQSGHFIGQARQIKLDITQIWGSESDQRIDFLNKKKLFPVVAVLENATPSQKRKLGDVYFKRVLEDSDLDSVLEVLDDLEGKKLATQQYVTAKNTAFSILKENLPDHSSEHLIDSLETILEE
;
A
#
# COMPACT_ATOMS: atom_id res chain seq x y z
N LEU A 1 1.29 18.20 13.46
CA LEU A 1 -0.08 18.26 12.94
C LEU A 1 -0.90 17.03 13.36
N MET A 2 -0.51 15.77 12.98
CA MET A 2 -1.22 14.55 13.41
C MET A 2 -1.33 14.45 14.93
N LYS A 3 -0.20 14.54 15.62
CA LYS A 3 -0.14 14.51 17.08
C LYS A 3 -1.03 15.58 17.71
N ASP A 4 -0.89 16.83 17.29
CA ASP A 4 -1.66 17.96 17.83
C ASP A 4 -3.17 17.76 17.62
N TYR A 5 -3.56 17.21 16.45
CA TYR A 5 -4.95 16.90 16.17
C TYR A 5 -5.50 15.83 17.11
N LEU A 6 -4.79 14.71 17.29
CA LEU A 6 -5.23 13.60 18.14
C LEU A 6 -5.21 14.01 19.63
N ASP A 7 -4.17 14.68 20.10
CA ASP A 7 -4.05 15.15 21.48
C ASP A 7 -5.12 16.21 21.86
N SER A 8 -5.72 16.87 20.87
CA SER A 8 -6.84 17.80 21.12
C SER A 8 -8.16 17.12 21.46
N LYS A 9 -8.23 15.78 21.40
CA LYS A 9 -9.42 14.97 21.59
C LYS A 9 -9.36 14.18 22.90
N SER A 10 -10.51 13.90 23.52
CA SER A 10 -10.57 13.24 24.82
C SER A 10 -11.21 11.86 24.82
N LEU A 11 -11.80 11.41 23.69
CA LEU A 11 -12.41 10.08 23.63
C LEU A 11 -11.30 9.03 23.46
N PRO A 12 -11.35 7.87 24.18
CA PRO A 12 -10.35 6.79 24.06
C PRO A 12 -10.14 6.24 22.65
N LEU A 13 -11.07 6.47 21.73
CA LEU A 13 -10.88 6.20 20.30
C LEU A 13 -9.59 6.83 19.78
N TYR A 14 -9.30 8.08 20.17
CA TYR A 14 -8.11 8.80 19.68
C TYR A 14 -6.80 8.26 20.26
N ASP A 15 -6.85 7.62 21.44
CA ASP A 15 -5.69 6.90 21.99
C ASP A 15 -5.37 5.66 21.13
N MET A 16 -6.39 4.95 20.65
CA MET A 16 -6.22 3.85 19.71
C MET A 16 -5.58 4.32 18.39
N LEU A 17 -6.04 5.46 17.84
CA LEU A 17 -5.47 6.05 16.63
C LEU A 17 -4.02 6.45 16.84
N SER A 18 -3.70 7.06 17.97
CA SER A 18 -2.34 7.44 18.36
C SER A 18 -1.42 6.23 18.53
N TYR A 19 -1.93 5.14 19.12
CA TYR A 19 -1.22 3.88 19.26
C TYR A 19 -0.85 3.29 17.88
N HIS A 20 -1.83 3.13 16.98
CA HIS A 20 -1.58 2.61 15.63
C HIS A 20 -0.54 3.42 14.87
N LEU A 21 -0.58 4.74 15.00
CA LEU A 21 0.37 5.65 14.38
C LEU A 21 1.74 5.69 15.10
N GLY A 22 1.92 5.00 16.23
CA GLY A 22 3.14 5.06 17.03
C GLY A 22 3.44 6.46 17.60
N ILE A 23 2.40 7.28 17.80
CA ILE A 23 2.52 8.61 18.42
C ILE A 23 2.58 8.46 19.94
N HIS A 24 1.75 7.57 20.50
CA HIS A 24 1.71 7.20 21.90
C HIS A 24 1.60 5.68 22.03
N GLY A 25 2.03 5.14 23.18
CA GLY A 25 1.90 3.72 23.49
C GLY A 25 2.79 2.79 22.65
N LEU A 26 3.83 3.33 22.00
CA LEU A 26 4.82 2.52 21.30
C LEU A 26 5.68 1.76 22.32
N ASP A 27 5.87 0.46 22.11
CA ASP A 27 6.70 -0.36 22.98
C ASP A 27 8.16 0.11 22.99
N PRO A 28 8.84 0.02 24.15
CA PRO A 28 10.24 0.42 24.25
C PRO A 28 11.13 -0.35 23.25
N GLY A 29 11.90 0.40 22.45
CA GLY A 29 12.81 -0.17 21.46
C GLY A 29 12.24 -0.27 20.05
N LEU A 30 10.94 -0.03 19.85
CA LEU A 30 10.37 0.08 18.52
C LEU A 30 10.55 1.47 17.93
N THR A 31 10.67 1.52 16.62
CA THR A 31 10.74 2.78 15.87
C THR A 31 9.34 3.22 15.44
N VAL A 32 9.12 4.53 15.42
CA VAL A 32 7.87 5.09 14.87
C VAL A 32 7.68 4.63 13.43
N PRO A 33 6.49 4.12 13.06
CA PRO A 33 6.20 3.72 11.68
C PRO A 33 6.48 4.85 10.69
N LYS A 34 7.10 4.51 9.56
CA LYS A 34 7.41 5.48 8.51
C LYS A 34 6.14 6.06 7.91
N ARG A 35 6.22 7.32 7.49
CA ARG A 35 5.13 8.06 6.82
C ARG A 35 5.41 8.17 5.32
N ASN A 36 5.56 7.02 4.67
CA ASN A 36 6.07 6.94 3.29
C ASN A 36 5.19 7.67 2.28
N LEU A 37 3.87 7.59 2.39
CA LEU A 37 2.96 8.27 1.45
C LEU A 37 2.91 9.78 1.67
N GLY A 38 2.90 10.23 2.91
CA GLY A 38 2.96 11.65 3.24
C GLY A 38 4.30 12.26 2.85
N ILE A 39 5.41 11.55 3.08
CA ILE A 39 6.74 11.96 2.64
C ILE A 39 6.80 12.03 1.11
N LEU A 40 6.28 11.02 0.42
CA LEU A 40 6.20 11.00 -1.04
C LEU A 40 5.41 12.20 -1.58
N LEU A 41 4.22 12.48 -1.01
CA LEU A 41 3.42 13.63 -1.39
C LEU A 41 4.19 14.94 -1.21
N GLN A 42 4.85 15.13 -0.06
CA GLN A 42 5.63 16.34 0.22
C GLN A 42 6.84 16.49 -0.73
N THR A 43 7.53 15.38 -1.02
CA THR A 43 8.64 15.35 -1.98
C THR A 43 8.15 15.66 -3.38
N ALA A 44 7.01 15.09 -3.78
CA ALA A 44 6.40 15.35 -5.07
C ALA A 44 5.99 16.84 -5.22
N VAL A 45 5.35 17.42 -4.20
CA VAL A 45 5.01 18.85 -4.20
C VAL A 45 6.26 19.71 -4.41
N LYS A 46 7.34 19.40 -3.69
CA LYS A 46 8.61 20.13 -3.84
C LYS A 46 9.21 19.98 -5.24
N ALA A 47 9.25 18.76 -5.75
CA ALA A 47 9.78 18.46 -7.08
C ALA A 47 8.98 19.16 -8.19
N LEU A 48 7.67 19.30 -8.00
CA LEU A 48 6.75 19.95 -8.94
C LEU A 48 6.66 21.48 -8.75
N GLY A 49 7.53 22.08 -7.95
CA GLY A 49 7.62 23.52 -7.75
C GLY A 49 6.55 24.10 -6.81
N GLY A 50 5.80 23.24 -6.11
CA GLY A 50 4.82 23.66 -5.09
C GLY A 50 5.50 23.99 -3.75
N ASN A 51 4.70 24.45 -2.78
CA ASN A 51 5.14 24.74 -1.42
C ASN A 51 4.70 23.62 -0.46
N PRO A 52 5.63 22.73 0.01
CA PRO A 52 5.31 21.64 0.90
C PRO A 52 4.64 22.07 2.22
N SER A 53 4.99 23.24 2.76
CA SER A 53 4.40 23.72 4.02
C SER A 53 2.89 23.95 3.94
N LEU A 54 2.38 24.31 2.77
CA LEU A 54 0.96 24.54 2.52
C LEU A 54 0.17 23.22 2.31
N THR A 55 0.85 22.12 2.04
CA THR A 55 0.25 20.83 1.69
C THR A 55 0.31 19.79 2.83
N LEU A 56 0.74 20.19 4.03
CA LEU A 56 0.76 19.31 5.21
C LEU A 56 -0.61 18.67 5.53
N PRO A 57 -1.76 19.36 5.39
CA PRO A 57 -3.06 18.71 5.56
C PRO A 57 -3.31 17.58 4.56
N ALA A 58 -2.86 17.72 3.31
CA ALA A 58 -2.97 16.69 2.29
C ALA A 58 -2.03 15.51 2.58
N ALA A 59 -0.81 15.76 3.06
CA ALA A 59 0.10 14.70 3.50
C ALA A 59 -0.46 13.94 4.71
N MET A 60 -1.07 14.63 5.68
CA MET A 60 -1.78 13.99 6.78
C MET A 60 -2.95 13.14 6.26
N SER A 61 -3.70 13.64 5.29
CA SER A 61 -4.85 12.96 4.71
C SER A 61 -4.47 11.59 4.13
N ILE A 62 -3.45 11.52 3.27
CA ILE A 62 -3.04 10.26 2.63
C ILE A 62 -2.50 9.25 3.65
N GLU A 63 -1.81 9.70 4.70
CA GLU A 63 -1.34 8.83 5.79
C GLU A 63 -2.50 8.29 6.63
N MET A 64 -3.51 9.10 6.92
CA MET A 64 -4.71 8.64 7.64
C MET A 64 -5.50 7.63 6.81
N LEU A 65 -5.58 7.82 5.49
CA LEU A 65 -6.20 6.86 4.59
C LEU A 65 -5.40 5.54 4.54
N ASN A 66 -4.07 5.60 4.53
CA ASN A 66 -3.22 4.42 4.62
C ASN A 66 -3.43 3.67 5.94
N ALA A 67 -3.44 4.41 7.07
CA ALA A 67 -3.68 3.84 8.39
C ALA A 67 -5.05 3.15 8.50
N PHE A 68 -6.12 3.75 7.94
CA PHE A 68 -7.42 3.08 7.79
C PHE A 68 -7.27 1.74 7.06
N CYS A 69 -6.59 1.74 5.91
CA CYS A 69 -6.35 0.54 5.13
C CYS A 69 -5.59 -0.53 5.92
N GLU A 70 -4.56 -0.16 6.66
CA GLU A 70 -3.75 -1.07 7.48
C GLU A 70 -4.56 -1.68 8.63
N ILE A 71 -5.35 -0.87 9.35
CA ILE A 71 -6.18 -1.35 10.46
C ILE A 71 -7.20 -2.39 9.96
N HIS A 72 -7.88 -2.11 8.85
CA HIS A 72 -8.87 -3.04 8.28
C HIS A 72 -8.22 -4.29 7.70
N ASP A 73 -7.01 -4.17 7.13
CA ASP A 73 -6.24 -5.33 6.64
C ASP A 73 -5.86 -6.29 7.79
N ASP A 74 -5.44 -5.75 8.94
CA ASP A 74 -5.12 -6.55 10.12
C ASP A 74 -6.33 -7.34 10.62
N VAL A 75 -7.52 -6.72 10.62
CA VAL A 75 -8.76 -7.42 10.98
C VAL A 75 -9.12 -8.51 9.97
N GLN A 76 -9.03 -8.20 8.67
CA GLN A 76 -9.40 -9.12 7.58
C GLN A 76 -8.43 -10.31 7.49
N SER A 77 -7.14 -10.06 7.68
CA SER A 77 -6.10 -11.09 7.61
C SER A 77 -5.86 -11.79 8.95
N GLY A 78 -6.50 -11.34 10.04
CA GLY A 78 -6.22 -11.86 11.38
C GLY A 78 -4.78 -11.64 11.83
N ASN A 79 -4.12 -10.57 11.33
CA ASN A 79 -2.72 -10.28 11.62
C ASN A 79 -2.58 -9.74 13.05
N PRO A 80 -1.98 -10.48 14.00
CA PRO A 80 -1.92 -10.08 15.40
C PRO A 80 -0.93 -8.94 15.67
N THR A 81 0.03 -8.71 14.76
CA THR A 81 1.09 -7.73 14.96
C THR A 81 1.25 -6.83 13.73
N ARG A 82 1.64 -5.58 13.95
CA ARG A 82 2.01 -4.62 12.91
C ARG A 82 3.18 -3.75 13.37
N ASN A 83 4.18 -3.58 12.53
CA ASN A 83 5.40 -2.80 12.85
C ASN A 83 6.08 -3.22 14.17
N GLY A 84 6.02 -4.52 14.49
CA GLY A 84 6.66 -5.10 15.66
C GLY A 84 5.87 -4.95 16.97
N GLN A 85 4.66 -4.37 16.95
CA GLN A 85 3.77 -4.30 18.10
C GLN A 85 2.42 -4.95 17.81
N ASP A 86 1.62 -5.21 18.85
CA ASP A 86 0.29 -5.79 18.72
C ASP A 86 -0.61 -4.89 17.86
N SER A 87 -1.40 -5.48 16.97
CA SER A 87 -2.35 -4.76 16.13
C SER A 87 -3.58 -4.29 16.93
N LEU A 88 -4.31 -3.28 16.43
CA LEU A 88 -5.47 -2.74 17.14
C LEU A 88 -6.53 -3.81 17.45
N TRP A 89 -6.82 -4.69 16.50
CA TRP A 89 -7.84 -5.71 16.71
C TRP A 89 -7.42 -6.75 17.76
N TRP A 90 -6.11 -6.99 17.90
CA TRP A 90 -5.58 -7.90 18.92
C TRP A 90 -5.72 -7.31 20.33
N VAL A 91 -5.46 -6.00 20.47
CA VAL A 91 -5.52 -5.30 21.78
C VAL A 91 -6.96 -4.96 22.19
N TRP A 92 -7.77 -4.42 21.26
CA TRP A 92 -9.11 -3.87 21.58
C TRP A 92 -10.27 -4.65 20.95
N GLY A 93 -9.99 -5.72 20.24
CA GLY A 93 -10.96 -6.52 19.52
C GLY A 93 -11.36 -5.95 18.16
N PRO A 94 -11.91 -6.81 17.25
CA PRO A 94 -12.17 -6.44 15.86
C PRO A 94 -13.21 -5.32 15.71
N ALA A 95 -14.23 -5.27 16.56
CA ALA A 95 -15.26 -4.24 16.47
C ALA A 95 -14.70 -2.83 16.71
N GLN A 96 -13.82 -2.67 17.71
CA GLN A 96 -13.18 -1.37 17.98
C GLN A 96 -12.13 -1.03 16.93
N ALA A 97 -11.41 -2.02 16.40
CA ALA A 97 -10.47 -1.79 15.31
C ALA A 97 -11.19 -1.27 14.05
N ILE A 98 -12.36 -1.81 13.70
CA ILE A 98 -13.18 -1.29 12.60
C ILE A 98 -13.58 0.16 12.86
N ASN A 99 -14.10 0.49 14.06
CA ASN A 99 -14.44 1.86 14.41
C ASN A 99 -13.23 2.81 14.33
N ALA A 100 -12.05 2.35 14.76
CA ALA A 100 -10.81 3.12 14.67
C ALA A 100 -10.42 3.38 13.21
N GLY A 101 -10.51 2.37 12.36
CA GLY A 101 -10.28 2.51 10.92
C GLY A 101 -11.24 3.53 10.28
N ASP A 102 -12.54 3.41 10.53
CA ASP A 102 -13.56 4.35 10.02
C ASP A 102 -13.29 5.79 10.51
N GLY A 103 -12.80 5.93 11.74
CA GLY A 103 -12.31 7.20 12.29
C GLY A 103 -11.15 7.77 11.49
N MET A 104 -10.15 6.93 11.15
CA MET A 104 -9.00 7.33 10.30
C MET A 104 -9.46 7.79 8.91
N HIS A 105 -10.37 7.06 8.26
CA HIS A 105 -10.92 7.45 6.97
C HIS A 105 -11.63 8.82 7.03
N SER A 106 -12.43 9.05 8.06
CA SER A 106 -13.11 10.31 8.25
C SER A 106 -12.12 11.48 8.49
N ILE A 107 -11.07 11.25 9.30
CA ILE A 107 -10.01 12.22 9.55
C ILE A 107 -9.22 12.50 8.26
N ALA A 108 -8.97 11.51 7.42
CA ALA A 108 -8.33 11.69 6.14
C ALA A 108 -9.06 12.73 5.29
N ARG A 109 -10.38 12.59 5.13
CA ARG A 109 -11.20 13.55 4.39
C ARG A 109 -11.24 14.93 5.02
N LEU A 110 -11.41 15.00 6.34
CA LEU A 110 -11.42 16.28 7.05
C LEU A 110 -10.08 17.01 6.91
N SER A 111 -8.97 16.27 6.90
CA SER A 111 -7.63 16.86 6.75
C SER A 111 -7.44 17.54 5.41
N ILE A 112 -7.77 16.87 4.30
CA ILE A 112 -7.59 17.45 2.97
C ILE A 112 -8.57 18.62 2.71
N LEU A 113 -9.75 18.58 3.33
CA LEU A 113 -10.71 19.70 3.27
C LEU A 113 -10.20 20.95 4.00
N ASN A 114 -9.23 20.82 4.91
CA ASN A 114 -8.63 21.92 5.67
C ASN A 114 -7.41 22.56 4.99
N ILE A 115 -7.14 22.28 3.71
CA ILE A 115 -6.10 23.01 2.97
C ILE A 115 -6.47 24.49 2.88
N ASP A 116 -5.45 25.37 2.89
CA ASP A 116 -5.63 26.81 2.96
C ASP A 116 -6.26 27.37 1.67
N ARG A 117 -7.51 27.84 1.77
CA ARG A 117 -8.29 28.41 0.66
C ARG A 117 -7.78 29.78 0.20
N ASN A 118 -6.90 30.45 0.94
CA ASN A 118 -6.24 31.65 0.47
C ASN A 118 -5.15 31.35 -0.56
N HIS A 119 -4.59 30.12 -0.55
CA HIS A 119 -3.54 29.69 -1.45
C HIS A 119 -4.06 28.75 -2.56
N PHE A 120 -5.07 27.96 -2.27
CA PHE A 120 -5.64 27.00 -3.22
C PHE A 120 -7.06 27.37 -3.60
N SER A 121 -7.34 27.45 -4.90
CA SER A 121 -8.71 27.67 -5.38
C SER A 121 -9.63 26.52 -4.98
N ASP A 122 -10.93 26.77 -4.94
CA ASP A 122 -11.93 25.73 -4.68
C ASP A 122 -11.84 24.58 -5.69
N ASN A 123 -11.55 24.85 -6.95
CA ASN A 123 -11.36 23.83 -7.98
C ASN A 123 -10.13 22.96 -7.70
N THR A 124 -9.01 23.56 -7.26
CA THR A 124 -7.80 22.82 -6.88
C THR A 124 -8.08 21.92 -5.67
N ALA A 125 -8.73 22.46 -4.65
CA ALA A 125 -9.09 21.71 -3.46
C ALA A 125 -10.06 20.57 -3.75
N HIS A 126 -11.06 20.81 -4.59
CA HIS A 126 -12.03 19.79 -5.02
C HIS A 126 -11.33 18.66 -5.77
N GLY A 127 -10.44 18.99 -6.71
CA GLY A 127 -9.64 18.01 -7.43
C GLY A 127 -8.76 17.18 -6.50
N ALA A 128 -8.13 17.77 -5.49
CA ALA A 128 -7.33 17.05 -4.51
C ALA A 128 -8.17 16.04 -3.69
N VAL A 129 -9.38 16.44 -3.25
CA VAL A 129 -10.33 15.55 -2.58
C VAL A 129 -10.81 14.43 -3.51
N SER A 130 -11.08 14.76 -4.78
CA SER A 130 -11.50 13.76 -5.78
C SER A 130 -10.44 12.68 -5.98
N PHE A 131 -9.16 13.03 -6.08
CA PHE A 131 -8.07 12.05 -6.18
C PHE A 131 -7.91 11.21 -4.92
N LEU A 132 -8.16 11.77 -3.72
CA LEU A 132 -8.16 11.00 -2.48
C LEU A 132 -9.27 9.95 -2.47
N ASP A 133 -10.51 10.36 -2.76
CA ASP A 133 -11.68 9.49 -2.73
C ASP A 133 -11.64 8.41 -3.83
N GLN A 134 -11.19 8.79 -5.03
CA GLN A 134 -11.03 7.88 -6.15
C GLN A 134 -9.98 6.82 -5.83
N GLY A 135 -8.84 7.21 -5.27
CA GLY A 135 -7.82 6.27 -4.82
C GLY A 135 -8.31 5.36 -3.71
N ALA A 136 -9.07 5.88 -2.75
CA ALA A 136 -9.68 5.08 -1.69
C ALA A 136 -10.61 4.01 -2.28
N LEU A 137 -11.53 4.40 -3.18
CA LEU A 137 -12.47 3.47 -3.81
C LEU A 137 -11.75 2.36 -4.58
N VAL A 138 -10.76 2.72 -5.43
CA VAL A 138 -9.98 1.74 -6.19
C VAL A 138 -9.18 0.82 -5.27
N THR A 139 -8.65 1.33 -4.14
CA THR A 139 -7.99 0.51 -3.11
C THR A 139 -8.95 -0.52 -2.52
N PHE A 140 -10.21 -0.15 -2.25
CA PHE A 140 -11.21 -1.08 -1.70
C PHE A 140 -11.62 -2.15 -2.71
N GLU A 141 -11.74 -1.80 -3.99
CA GLU A 141 -11.95 -2.75 -5.08
C GLU A 141 -10.78 -3.76 -5.18
N GLY A 142 -9.55 -3.28 -5.09
CA GLY A 142 -8.35 -4.13 -5.06
C GLY A 142 -8.33 -5.09 -3.87
N ARG A 143 -8.72 -4.61 -2.68
CA ARG A 143 -8.84 -5.44 -1.46
C ARG A 143 -9.94 -6.50 -1.59
N TYR A 144 -11.07 -6.15 -2.17
CA TYR A 144 -12.13 -7.12 -2.47
C TYR A 144 -11.61 -8.26 -3.36
N ARG A 145 -10.86 -7.90 -4.41
CA ARG A 145 -10.26 -8.90 -5.33
C ARG A 145 -9.19 -9.75 -4.64
N ASP A 146 -8.38 -9.18 -3.76
CA ASP A 146 -7.37 -9.91 -2.99
C ASP A 146 -8.01 -11.01 -2.13
N LEU A 147 -9.12 -10.68 -1.44
CA LEU A 147 -9.88 -11.66 -0.65
C LEU A 147 -10.57 -12.72 -1.54
N GLU A 148 -11.18 -12.31 -2.66
CA GLU A 148 -11.80 -13.24 -3.61
C GLU A 148 -10.77 -14.24 -4.18
N MET A 149 -9.56 -13.78 -4.49
CA MET A 149 -8.49 -14.62 -5.01
C MET A 149 -8.02 -15.69 -4.04
N GLN A 150 -8.15 -15.49 -2.72
CA GLN A 150 -7.75 -16.51 -1.74
C GLN A 150 -8.51 -17.82 -1.93
N GLU A 151 -9.77 -17.75 -2.34
CA GLU A 151 -10.64 -18.91 -2.56
C GLU A 151 -10.52 -19.51 -3.96
N ARG A 152 -9.82 -18.83 -4.90
CA ARG A 152 -9.67 -19.26 -6.29
C ARG A 152 -8.37 -19.99 -6.51
N ILE A 153 -8.39 -20.95 -7.44
CA ILE A 153 -7.20 -21.69 -7.88
C ILE A 153 -6.72 -21.27 -9.28
N ASP A 154 -7.52 -20.49 -9.99
CA ASP A 154 -7.34 -20.09 -11.38
C ASP A 154 -6.91 -18.62 -11.51
N THR A 155 -6.25 -18.06 -10.49
CA THR A 155 -5.72 -16.71 -10.53
C THR A 155 -4.66 -16.58 -11.61
N THR A 156 -4.89 -15.68 -12.57
CA THR A 156 -3.93 -15.36 -13.65
C THR A 156 -2.95 -14.28 -13.22
N VAL A 157 -1.80 -14.20 -13.90
CA VAL A 157 -0.81 -13.11 -13.69
C VAL A 157 -1.47 -11.74 -13.90
N GLU A 158 -2.27 -11.57 -14.96
CA GLU A 158 -2.98 -10.32 -15.24
C GLU A 158 -3.91 -9.91 -14.09
N ALA A 159 -4.76 -10.84 -13.61
CA ALA A 159 -5.68 -10.57 -12.51
C ALA A 159 -4.92 -10.21 -11.21
N TYR A 160 -3.81 -10.89 -10.93
CA TYR A 160 -2.97 -10.55 -9.78
C TYR A 160 -2.36 -9.15 -9.91
N LEU A 161 -1.81 -8.80 -11.08
CA LEU A 161 -1.19 -7.49 -11.31
C LEU A 161 -2.22 -6.35 -11.21
N ASP A 162 -3.43 -6.57 -11.72
CA ASP A 162 -4.53 -5.62 -11.57
C ASP A 162 -4.90 -5.40 -10.09
N MET A 163 -5.07 -6.49 -9.34
CA MET A 163 -5.33 -6.42 -7.91
C MET A 163 -4.23 -5.68 -7.16
N ALA A 164 -2.96 -6.00 -7.40
CA ALA A 164 -1.82 -5.37 -6.74
C ALA A 164 -1.73 -3.87 -7.05
N GLY A 165 -1.97 -3.49 -8.32
CA GLY A 165 -2.02 -2.10 -8.75
C GLY A 165 -3.17 -1.33 -8.10
N GLN A 166 -4.34 -1.92 -7.96
CA GLN A 166 -5.48 -1.32 -7.31
C GLN A 166 -5.31 -1.24 -5.78
N LYS A 167 -5.01 -2.36 -5.13
CA LYS A 167 -4.91 -2.45 -3.67
C LYS A 167 -3.82 -1.56 -3.08
N THR A 168 -2.64 -1.60 -3.68
CA THR A 168 -1.44 -0.90 -3.17
C THR A 168 -1.17 0.37 -3.96
N GLY A 169 -1.29 0.31 -5.28
CA GLY A 169 -0.86 1.39 -6.16
C GLY A 169 -1.75 2.62 -6.14
N SER A 170 -3.04 2.48 -5.86
CA SER A 170 -3.96 3.61 -5.84
C SER A 170 -3.63 4.65 -4.76
N LEU A 171 -3.08 4.23 -3.64
CA LEU A 171 -2.61 5.16 -2.60
C LEU A 171 -1.38 5.96 -3.05
N TYR A 172 -0.44 5.31 -3.75
CA TYR A 172 0.72 5.99 -4.36
C TYR A 172 0.26 6.95 -5.46
N GLY A 173 -0.65 6.50 -6.32
CA GLY A 173 -1.27 7.33 -7.35
C GLY A 173 -1.96 8.56 -6.77
N SER A 174 -2.73 8.40 -5.69
CA SER A 174 -3.38 9.51 -5.00
C SER A 174 -2.37 10.49 -4.42
N ALA A 175 -1.34 10.02 -3.72
CA ALA A 175 -0.30 10.87 -3.15
C ALA A 175 0.36 11.75 -4.22
N LEU A 176 0.74 11.15 -5.34
CA LEU A 176 1.39 11.83 -6.46
C LEU A 176 0.46 12.80 -7.19
N SER A 177 -0.79 12.39 -7.46
CA SER A 177 -1.77 13.24 -8.17
C SER A 177 -2.25 14.40 -7.33
N ILE A 178 -2.46 14.21 -6.03
CA ILE A 178 -2.78 15.30 -5.09
C ILE A 178 -1.62 16.30 -5.08
N ALA A 179 -0.36 15.82 -5.04
CA ALA A 179 0.81 16.68 -5.10
C ALA A 179 0.85 17.50 -6.40
N ALA A 180 0.61 16.87 -7.56
CA ALA A 180 0.58 17.53 -8.84
C ALA A 180 -0.55 18.58 -8.92
N LYS A 181 -1.75 18.23 -8.45
CA LYS A 181 -2.90 19.13 -8.40
C LYS A 181 -2.65 20.36 -7.54
N LEU A 182 -2.07 20.17 -6.36
CA LEU A 182 -1.71 21.26 -5.44
C LEU A 182 -0.51 22.09 -5.93
N SER A 183 0.29 21.54 -6.85
CA SER A 183 1.39 22.27 -7.52
C SER A 183 0.96 22.98 -8.81
N GLY A 184 -0.35 22.95 -9.15
CA GLY A 184 -0.92 23.72 -10.26
C GLY A 184 -0.92 22.98 -11.61
N HIS A 185 -0.65 21.69 -11.65
CA HIS A 185 -0.74 20.89 -12.87
C HIS A 185 -2.20 20.66 -13.30
N ASP A 186 -2.41 20.50 -14.62
CA ASP A 186 -3.72 20.22 -15.17
C ASP A 186 -4.21 18.81 -14.85
N GLU A 187 -5.51 18.57 -15.04
CA GLU A 187 -6.17 17.30 -14.73
C GLU A 187 -5.56 16.14 -15.50
N LYS A 188 -5.24 16.34 -16.77
CA LYS A 188 -4.68 15.28 -17.63
C LYS A 188 -3.31 14.80 -17.15
N VAL A 189 -2.45 15.70 -16.69
CA VAL A 189 -1.16 15.37 -16.09
C VAL A 189 -1.39 14.61 -14.77
N CYS A 190 -2.30 15.11 -13.91
CA CYS A 190 -2.63 14.45 -12.64
C CYS A 190 -3.14 13.02 -12.86
N GLU A 191 -4.02 12.79 -13.84
CA GLU A 191 -4.53 11.45 -14.18
C GLU A 191 -3.41 10.51 -14.67
N LYS A 192 -2.48 11.01 -15.49
CA LYS A 192 -1.32 10.21 -15.94
C LYS A 192 -0.40 9.85 -14.79
N ILE A 193 -0.15 10.77 -13.88
CA ILE A 193 0.64 10.52 -12.68
C ILE A 193 -0.08 9.51 -11.76
N PHE A 194 -1.42 9.60 -11.64
CA PHE A 194 -2.20 8.60 -10.92
C PHE A 194 -1.99 7.18 -11.50
N GLN A 195 -1.98 7.04 -12.82
CA GLN A 195 -1.72 5.76 -13.47
C GLN A 195 -0.33 5.18 -13.16
N SER A 196 0.69 6.02 -12.93
CA SER A 196 2.01 5.53 -12.51
C SER A 196 1.95 4.80 -11.17
N GLY A 197 1.07 5.25 -10.27
CA GLY A 197 0.84 4.62 -8.98
C GLY A 197 0.42 3.14 -9.10
N HIS A 198 -0.37 2.79 -10.10
CA HIS A 198 -0.75 1.40 -10.35
C HIS A 198 0.47 0.48 -10.50
N PHE A 199 1.46 0.88 -11.29
CA PHE A 199 2.69 0.11 -11.50
C PHE A 199 3.64 0.17 -10.28
N ILE A 200 3.66 1.28 -9.54
CA ILE A 200 4.37 1.37 -8.25
C ILE A 200 3.81 0.33 -7.29
N GLY A 201 2.47 0.22 -7.22
CA GLY A 201 1.81 -0.78 -6.37
C GLY A 201 2.11 -2.21 -6.78
N GLN A 202 2.13 -2.52 -8.08
CA GLN A 202 2.55 -3.82 -8.58
C GLN A 202 3.99 -4.15 -8.13
N ALA A 203 4.93 -3.23 -8.34
CA ALA A 203 6.31 -3.42 -7.92
C ALA A 203 6.41 -3.63 -6.41
N ARG A 204 5.76 -2.80 -5.60
CA ARG A 204 5.76 -2.91 -4.13
C ARG A 204 5.19 -4.24 -3.66
N GLN A 205 4.03 -4.66 -4.19
CA GLN A 205 3.40 -5.92 -3.78
C GLN A 205 4.24 -7.13 -4.17
N ILE A 206 4.80 -7.15 -5.38
CA ILE A 206 5.70 -8.25 -5.82
C ILE A 206 6.95 -8.33 -4.94
N LYS A 207 7.51 -7.18 -4.53
CA LYS A 207 8.66 -7.14 -3.61
C LYS A 207 8.30 -7.74 -2.25
N LEU A 208 7.15 -7.38 -1.70
CA LEU A 208 6.64 -7.95 -0.45
C LEU A 208 6.44 -9.47 -0.57
N ASP A 209 5.85 -9.93 -1.66
CA ASP A 209 5.62 -11.36 -1.90
C ASP A 209 6.93 -12.16 -2.02
N ILE A 210 7.95 -11.58 -2.66
CA ILE A 210 9.29 -12.17 -2.69
C ILE A 210 9.83 -12.31 -1.26
N THR A 211 9.65 -11.28 -0.43
CA THR A 211 10.09 -11.29 0.97
C THR A 211 9.32 -12.31 1.81
N GLN A 212 8.03 -12.49 1.59
CA GLN A 212 7.21 -13.52 2.26
C GLN A 212 7.75 -14.94 2.01
N ILE A 213 8.27 -15.23 0.83
CA ILE A 213 8.73 -16.57 0.43
C ILE A 213 10.20 -16.78 0.79
N TRP A 214 11.07 -15.82 0.47
CA TRP A 214 12.53 -15.97 0.62
C TRP A 214 13.15 -15.13 1.74
N GLY A 215 12.33 -14.41 2.51
CA GLY A 215 12.79 -13.67 3.69
C GLY A 215 13.21 -14.59 4.83
N SER A 216 14.01 -14.05 5.77
CA SER A 216 14.57 -14.79 6.90
C SER A 216 13.72 -14.78 8.16
N GLU A 217 12.74 -13.90 8.26
CA GLU A 217 11.92 -13.68 9.46
C GLU A 217 10.54 -14.35 9.33
N SER A 218 10.17 -15.16 10.33
CA SER A 218 8.88 -15.88 10.35
C SER A 218 7.67 -14.94 10.33
N ASP A 219 7.78 -13.79 10.97
CA ASP A 219 6.69 -12.78 11.01
C ASP A 219 6.35 -12.19 9.63
N GLN A 220 7.25 -12.35 8.67
CA GLN A 220 7.04 -11.89 7.30
C GLN A 220 6.20 -12.84 6.45
N ARG A 221 5.84 -14.04 6.96
CA ARG A 221 5.11 -15.09 6.21
C ARG A 221 3.61 -15.12 6.44
N ILE A 222 3.05 -14.10 7.06
CA ILE A 222 1.61 -14.06 7.39
C ILE A 222 0.72 -14.20 6.16
N ASP A 223 1.07 -13.54 5.07
CA ASP A 223 0.29 -13.62 3.84
C ASP A 223 0.31 -15.02 3.23
N PHE A 224 1.44 -15.72 3.29
CA PHE A 224 1.53 -17.13 2.90
C PHE A 224 0.66 -18.01 3.79
N LEU A 225 0.79 -17.89 5.11
CA LEU A 225 0.02 -18.69 6.08
C LEU A 225 -1.49 -18.44 5.96
N ASN A 226 -1.89 -17.24 5.58
CA ASN A 226 -3.28 -16.86 5.29
C ASN A 226 -3.74 -17.23 3.86
N LYS A 227 -2.91 -18.01 3.13
CA LYS A 227 -3.21 -18.50 1.77
C LYS A 227 -3.45 -17.40 0.74
N LYS A 228 -2.93 -16.20 0.97
CA LYS A 228 -2.95 -15.17 -0.07
C LYS A 228 -2.20 -15.65 -1.30
N LYS A 229 -2.65 -15.25 -2.47
CA LYS A 229 -1.96 -15.57 -3.73
C LYS A 229 -0.75 -14.67 -3.84
N LEU A 230 0.44 -15.26 -3.65
CA LEU A 230 1.69 -14.56 -3.81
C LEU A 230 2.13 -14.59 -5.28
N PHE A 231 2.64 -13.49 -5.79
CA PHE A 231 3.01 -13.38 -7.21
C PHE A 231 3.91 -14.51 -7.71
N PRO A 232 4.98 -14.95 -7.00
CA PRO A 232 5.83 -16.03 -7.48
C PRO A 232 5.06 -17.33 -7.73
N VAL A 233 4.07 -17.64 -6.89
CA VAL A 233 3.22 -18.83 -7.05
C VAL A 233 2.30 -18.68 -8.25
N VAL A 234 1.68 -17.51 -8.43
CA VAL A 234 0.82 -17.23 -9.59
C VAL A 234 1.61 -17.29 -10.88
N ALA A 235 2.81 -16.72 -10.91
CA ALA A 235 3.66 -16.66 -12.11
C ALA A 235 4.10 -18.04 -12.61
N VAL A 236 4.41 -18.98 -11.70
CA VAL A 236 4.83 -20.32 -12.11
C VAL A 236 3.66 -21.21 -12.56
N LEU A 237 2.42 -20.93 -12.12
CA LEU A 237 1.26 -21.74 -12.47
C LEU A 237 0.98 -21.80 -13.97
N GLU A 238 1.34 -20.78 -14.75
CA GLU A 238 1.15 -20.76 -16.19
C GLU A 238 1.97 -21.86 -16.88
N ASN A 239 3.21 -22.09 -16.41
CA ASN A 239 4.16 -23.03 -17.01
C ASN A 239 4.29 -24.35 -16.23
N ALA A 240 3.60 -24.50 -15.10
CA ALA A 240 3.68 -25.67 -14.25
C ALA A 240 3.04 -26.90 -14.91
N THR A 241 3.69 -28.05 -14.77
CA THR A 241 3.16 -29.36 -15.15
C THR A 241 1.94 -29.73 -14.28
N PRO A 242 1.08 -30.68 -14.72
CA PRO A 242 -0.04 -31.15 -13.89
C PRO A 242 0.40 -31.67 -12.51
N SER A 243 1.59 -32.28 -12.40
CA SER A 243 2.15 -32.78 -11.14
C SER A 243 2.51 -31.61 -10.19
N GLN A 244 3.17 -30.56 -10.72
CA GLN A 244 3.54 -29.39 -9.95
C GLN A 244 2.31 -28.56 -9.52
N LYS A 245 1.32 -28.42 -10.43
CA LYS A 245 0.01 -27.80 -10.07
C LYS A 245 -0.69 -28.53 -8.95
N ARG A 246 -0.67 -29.89 -8.97
CA ARG A 246 -1.23 -30.71 -7.90
C ARG A 246 -0.48 -30.46 -6.59
N LYS A 247 0.85 -30.45 -6.62
CA LYS A 247 1.68 -30.22 -5.42
C LYS A 247 1.37 -28.87 -4.77
N LEU A 248 1.29 -27.79 -5.56
CA LEU A 248 0.86 -26.48 -5.07
C LEU A 248 -0.59 -26.51 -4.54
N GLY A 249 -1.50 -27.17 -5.26
CA GLY A 249 -2.89 -27.34 -4.85
C GLY A 249 -3.01 -28.07 -3.51
N ASP A 250 -2.28 -29.14 -3.31
CA ASP A 250 -2.30 -29.94 -2.06
C ASP A 250 -1.90 -29.07 -0.84
N VAL A 251 -0.98 -28.10 -1.02
CA VAL A 251 -0.64 -27.13 0.01
C VAL A 251 -1.80 -26.14 0.23
N TYR A 252 -2.25 -25.44 -0.82
CA TYR A 252 -3.26 -24.38 -0.68
C TYR A 252 -4.66 -24.90 -0.31
N PHE A 253 -4.95 -26.20 -0.50
CA PHE A 253 -6.21 -26.81 -0.04
C PHE A 253 -6.19 -27.23 1.45
N LYS A 254 -5.05 -27.23 2.12
CA LYS A 254 -5.01 -27.44 3.57
C LYS A 254 -5.90 -26.44 4.29
N ARG A 255 -6.52 -26.84 5.38
CA ARG A 255 -7.34 -25.93 6.20
C ARG A 255 -6.50 -24.85 6.85
N VAL A 256 -5.32 -25.20 7.33
CA VAL A 256 -4.34 -24.33 7.98
C VAL A 256 -3.00 -24.62 7.33
N LEU A 257 -2.25 -23.59 6.96
CA LEU A 257 -0.87 -23.70 6.53
C LEU A 257 0.08 -23.52 7.71
N GLU A 258 1.18 -24.26 7.66
CA GLU A 258 2.29 -24.19 8.60
C GLU A 258 3.57 -23.75 7.87
N ASP A 259 4.58 -23.26 8.59
CA ASP A 259 5.86 -22.87 8.00
C ASP A 259 6.52 -23.99 7.19
N SER A 260 6.34 -25.26 7.62
CA SER A 260 6.84 -26.45 6.90
C SER A 260 6.20 -26.66 5.52
N ASP A 261 5.03 -26.10 5.27
CA ASP A 261 4.38 -26.17 3.95
C ASP A 261 5.09 -25.35 2.88
N LEU A 262 5.84 -24.34 3.32
CA LEU A 262 6.62 -23.50 2.41
C LEU A 262 7.70 -24.31 1.68
N ASP A 263 8.30 -25.34 2.31
CA ASP A 263 9.32 -26.17 1.67
C ASP A 263 8.80 -26.84 0.38
N SER A 264 7.54 -27.32 0.42
CA SER A 264 6.88 -27.91 -0.74
C SER A 264 6.58 -26.90 -1.85
N VAL A 265 6.30 -25.64 -1.47
CA VAL A 265 6.09 -24.56 -2.44
C VAL A 265 7.43 -24.13 -3.04
N LEU A 266 8.47 -23.96 -2.21
CA LEU A 266 9.82 -23.58 -2.65
C LEU A 266 10.38 -24.57 -3.68
N GLU A 267 10.21 -25.87 -3.47
CA GLU A 267 10.66 -26.88 -4.44
C GLU A 267 10.07 -26.65 -5.85
N VAL A 268 8.79 -26.32 -5.95
CA VAL A 268 8.16 -26.01 -7.25
C VAL A 268 8.63 -24.67 -7.80
N LEU A 269 8.78 -23.66 -6.93
CA LEU A 269 9.24 -22.35 -7.33
C LEU A 269 10.69 -22.36 -7.85
N ASP A 270 11.56 -23.16 -7.22
CA ASP A 270 12.96 -23.29 -7.61
C ASP A 270 13.07 -24.03 -8.96
N ASP A 271 12.30 -25.11 -9.15
CA ASP A 271 12.22 -25.85 -10.42
C ASP A 271 11.80 -24.96 -11.60
N LEU A 272 10.92 -23.99 -11.36
CA LEU A 272 10.33 -23.12 -12.39
C LEU A 272 10.89 -21.69 -12.38
N GLU A 273 12.02 -21.45 -11.71
CA GLU A 273 12.67 -20.14 -11.60
C GLU A 273 11.73 -19.03 -11.05
N GLY A 274 10.82 -19.36 -10.15
CA GLY A 274 9.77 -18.46 -9.63
C GLY A 274 10.30 -17.14 -9.08
N LYS A 275 11.44 -17.15 -8.37
CA LYS A 275 12.10 -15.94 -7.89
C LYS A 275 12.56 -15.02 -9.02
N LYS A 276 13.11 -15.61 -10.09
CA LYS A 276 13.57 -14.86 -11.27
C LYS A 276 12.39 -14.24 -12.00
N LEU A 277 11.29 -14.98 -12.21
CA LEU A 277 10.07 -14.46 -12.83
C LEU A 277 9.51 -13.28 -12.03
N ALA A 278 9.42 -13.42 -10.72
CA ALA A 278 8.94 -12.34 -9.85
C ALA A 278 9.86 -11.10 -9.88
N THR A 279 11.19 -11.32 -9.85
CA THR A 279 12.16 -10.22 -9.94
C THR A 279 12.08 -9.49 -11.28
N GLN A 280 11.91 -10.21 -12.39
CA GLN A 280 11.73 -9.62 -13.71
C GLN A 280 10.45 -8.77 -13.78
N GLN A 281 9.34 -9.27 -13.24
CA GLN A 281 8.09 -8.52 -13.22
C GLN A 281 8.17 -7.28 -12.31
N TYR A 282 8.83 -7.38 -11.16
CA TYR A 282 9.13 -6.23 -10.30
C TYR A 282 9.86 -5.13 -11.07
N VAL A 283 10.94 -5.49 -11.78
CA VAL A 283 11.72 -4.53 -12.59
C VAL A 283 10.87 -3.93 -13.71
N THR A 284 10.05 -4.75 -14.37
CA THR A 284 9.15 -4.30 -15.45
C THR A 284 8.16 -3.28 -14.93
N ALA A 285 7.45 -3.58 -13.83
CA ALA A 285 6.48 -2.66 -13.22
C ALA A 285 7.16 -1.35 -12.76
N LYS A 286 8.30 -1.45 -12.07
CA LYS A 286 9.09 -0.28 -11.64
C LYS A 286 9.45 0.62 -12.83
N ASN A 287 10.01 0.07 -13.89
CA ASN A 287 10.44 0.82 -15.07
C ASN A 287 9.24 1.45 -15.80
N THR A 288 8.11 0.76 -15.87
CA THR A 288 6.88 1.32 -16.47
C THR A 288 6.39 2.53 -15.68
N ALA A 289 6.35 2.45 -14.36
CA ALA A 289 5.98 3.59 -13.50
C ALA A 289 6.90 4.79 -13.75
N PHE A 290 8.21 4.56 -13.78
CA PHE A 290 9.20 5.61 -13.99
C PHE A 290 9.14 6.22 -15.39
N SER A 291 8.84 5.42 -16.41
CA SER A 291 8.61 5.92 -17.79
C SER A 291 7.45 6.90 -17.82
N ILE A 292 6.32 6.55 -17.20
CA ILE A 292 5.15 7.44 -17.13
C ILE A 292 5.50 8.75 -16.44
N LEU A 293 6.27 8.74 -15.35
CA LEU A 293 6.69 9.96 -14.67
C LEU A 293 7.61 10.81 -15.56
N LYS A 294 8.58 10.22 -16.23
CA LYS A 294 9.52 10.91 -17.14
C LYS A 294 8.79 11.54 -18.34
N GLU A 295 7.79 10.84 -18.88
CA GLU A 295 7.04 11.34 -20.06
C GLU A 295 6.09 12.48 -19.73
N ASN A 296 5.65 12.62 -18.48
CA ASN A 296 4.60 13.57 -18.08
C ASN A 296 5.10 14.70 -17.16
N LEU A 297 6.35 14.64 -16.72
CA LEU A 297 6.95 15.64 -15.83
C LEU A 297 8.26 16.20 -16.42
N PRO A 298 8.67 17.42 -16.08
CA PRO A 298 10.00 17.94 -16.41
C PRO A 298 11.10 17.02 -15.85
N ASP A 299 12.23 16.90 -16.58
CA ASP A 299 13.33 15.97 -16.21
C ASP A 299 13.78 16.10 -14.76
N HIS A 300 14.07 17.31 -14.30
CA HIS A 300 14.45 17.55 -12.92
C HIS A 300 13.41 17.09 -11.89
N SER A 301 12.14 17.27 -12.17
CA SER A 301 11.03 16.85 -11.29
C SER A 301 10.89 15.34 -11.26
N SER A 302 10.99 14.70 -12.42
CA SER A 302 10.87 13.24 -12.54
C SER A 302 12.04 12.52 -11.87
N GLU A 303 13.28 13.01 -11.99
CA GLU A 303 14.47 12.44 -11.33
C GLU A 303 14.31 12.43 -9.80
N HIS A 304 13.95 13.56 -9.19
CA HIS A 304 13.76 13.64 -7.74
C HIS A 304 12.66 12.70 -7.21
N LEU A 305 11.57 12.55 -7.98
CA LEU A 305 10.50 11.62 -7.60
C LEU A 305 10.92 10.16 -7.72
N ILE A 306 11.66 9.83 -8.77
CA ILE A 306 12.18 8.47 -9.01
C ILE A 306 13.14 8.08 -7.88
N ASP A 307 14.07 8.94 -7.48
CA ASP A 307 15.00 8.68 -6.37
C ASP A 307 14.25 8.37 -5.06
N SER A 308 13.19 9.16 -4.77
CA SER A 308 12.35 8.92 -3.59
C SER A 308 11.58 7.61 -3.68
N LEU A 309 11.04 7.29 -4.86
CA LEU A 309 10.29 6.05 -5.08
C LEU A 309 11.22 4.83 -5.04
N GLU A 310 12.45 4.92 -5.55
CA GLU A 310 13.43 3.84 -5.42
C GLU A 310 13.71 3.52 -3.95
N THR A 311 13.93 4.54 -3.13
CA THR A 311 14.11 4.36 -1.68
C THR A 311 12.91 3.64 -1.05
N ILE A 312 11.68 4.06 -1.37
CA ILE A 312 10.45 3.45 -0.85
C ILE A 312 10.28 2.00 -1.34
N LEU A 313 10.64 1.70 -2.57
CA LEU A 313 10.51 0.35 -3.16
C LEU A 313 11.60 -0.62 -2.67
N GLU A 314 12.73 -0.13 -2.20
CA GLU A 314 13.80 -0.96 -1.64
C GLU A 314 13.56 -1.34 -0.17
N GLU A 315 12.73 -0.59 0.54
CA GLU A 315 12.25 -0.90 1.90
C GLU A 315 11.24 -2.03 1.92
#